data_763a97d528f9dc4ffe67d70127185576
#
_entry.id   763a97d528f9dc4ffe67d70127185576
#
_cell.length_a   1.000
_cell.length_b   1.000
_cell.length_c   1.000
_cell.angle_alpha   90.00
_cell.angle_beta   90.00
_cell.angle_gamma   90.00
#
_symmetry.space_group_name_H-M   'P 1'
#
loop_
_entity.id
_entity.type
_entity.pdbx_description
1 polymer ?
#
loop_
_entity_poly.entity_id
_entity_poly.type
_entity_poly.pdbx_seq_one_letter_code
_entity_poly.pdbx_strand_id
1 'polypeptide(L)'
;MKNFIKTFIQDSRATVTLLATITTSGILIFALIMHQIAGLRIFQAEVGEALSVQTGVTMAKFDRTLEERYGLWGIRAEAANTAIFDRITKDIARMPLLPPTKVTAKTDCSDPLSEAEFAKPQIHAYMRLRAPVGLVKEIYERVQSAKHAITPNLKQGKSKLGVAKDAWQRHRKSILDFKDKAIPSKVRPFLEPVFKFLAMEENEAGGESWQKVLAQMSNVENALSINSIPVYDALLVNEYAIDSFSNAAGKFGESTTFGKTWGGFSKAALKTVTPYEVEYIITGIEDKEKAAKRVKLYLRLLRWVQHIIGIYSKPMKRAVYRTAAIATTALVFAFSGGTVYIPSAVFEAIFIAVRAFTKSGKDVKTLLAGKTVPLQPGYNEVIQVYYKDFLRLFLLPVSEDNKVKRAVELIEANLSGHFFTGVVVNADITCGRWQGGRVGRKENYELLRAKK
;
A
#
# COMPACT_ATOMS: atom_id res chain seq x y z
N MET A 1 36.01 -81.61 -20.19
CA MET A 1 35.08 -80.75 -19.50
C MET A 1 33.60 -81.04 -19.80
N LYS A 2 33.17 -81.25 -21.08
CA LYS A 2 31.79 -81.53 -21.44
C LYS A 2 31.24 -82.86 -20.81
N ASN A 3 32.02 -83.94 -20.73
CA ASN A 3 31.60 -85.16 -20.10
C ASN A 3 31.46 -85.05 -18.57
N PHE A 4 32.26 -84.32 -17.91
CA PHE A 4 32.17 -84.09 -16.48
C PHE A 4 30.90 -83.32 -16.11
N ILE A 5 30.51 -82.30 -16.88
CA ILE A 5 29.29 -81.59 -16.71
C ILE A 5 28.05 -82.48 -16.95
N LYS A 6 28.11 -83.36 -17.95
CA LYS A 6 27.01 -84.25 -18.29
C LYS A 6 26.79 -85.34 -17.20
N THR A 7 27.86 -85.87 -16.63
CA THR A 7 27.78 -86.80 -15.50
C THR A 7 27.31 -86.16 -14.23
N PHE A 8 27.76 -84.89 -13.97
CA PHE A 8 27.33 -84.13 -12.82
C PHE A 8 25.80 -83.79 -12.90
N ILE A 9 25.26 -83.52 -14.06
CA ILE A 9 23.85 -83.24 -14.23
C ILE A 9 22.98 -84.50 -14.12
N GLN A 10 23.52 -85.66 -14.43
CA GLN A 10 22.78 -86.95 -14.35
C GLN A 10 22.72 -87.58 -12.96
N ASP A 11 23.58 -87.09 -12.01
CA ASP A 11 23.53 -87.52 -10.61
C ASP A 11 22.45 -86.70 -9.89
N SER A 12 21.37 -87.40 -9.47
CA SER A 12 20.27 -86.72 -8.76
C SER A 12 20.65 -85.97 -7.48
N ARG A 13 21.67 -86.46 -6.82
CA ARG A 13 22.23 -85.81 -5.59
C ARG A 13 22.99 -84.55 -5.95
N ALA A 14 23.78 -84.51 -7.01
CA ALA A 14 24.52 -83.37 -7.51
C ALA A 14 23.53 -82.29 -8.04
N THR A 15 22.46 -82.74 -8.69
CA THR A 15 21.40 -81.79 -9.21
C THR A 15 20.64 -81.13 -8.08
N VAL A 16 20.32 -81.82 -7.00
CA VAL A 16 19.63 -81.28 -5.83
C VAL A 16 20.54 -80.27 -5.07
N THR A 17 21.81 -80.60 -4.89
CA THR A 17 22.75 -79.64 -4.24
C THR A 17 23.01 -78.40 -5.08
N LEU A 18 23.12 -78.51 -6.41
CA LEU A 18 23.23 -77.37 -7.32
C LEU A 18 21.96 -76.48 -7.28
N LEU A 19 20.79 -77.13 -7.32
CA LEU A 19 19.53 -76.34 -7.20
C LEU A 19 19.40 -75.63 -5.86
N ALA A 20 19.74 -76.33 -4.77
CA ALA A 20 19.74 -75.72 -3.42
C ALA A 20 20.73 -74.55 -3.28
N THR A 21 21.91 -74.63 -3.87
CA THR A 21 22.89 -73.51 -3.84
C THR A 21 22.46 -72.32 -4.69
N ILE A 22 21.84 -72.57 -5.85
CA ILE A 22 21.31 -71.49 -6.70
C ILE A 22 20.12 -70.81 -6.01
N THR A 23 19.20 -71.57 -5.42
CA THR A 23 18.03 -71.01 -4.72
C THR A 23 18.41 -70.24 -3.47
N THR A 24 19.32 -70.79 -2.64
CA THR A 24 19.87 -70.08 -1.46
C THR A 24 20.62 -68.83 -1.85
N SER A 25 21.43 -68.85 -2.89
CA SER A 25 22.15 -67.67 -3.38
C SER A 25 21.16 -66.60 -3.88
N GLY A 26 20.11 -67.05 -4.61
CA GLY A 26 19.04 -66.16 -5.08
C GLY A 26 18.28 -65.52 -3.92
N ILE A 27 17.92 -66.29 -2.89
CA ILE A 27 17.26 -65.78 -1.68
C ILE A 27 18.17 -64.76 -0.93
N LEU A 28 19.45 -65.06 -0.79
CA LEU A 28 20.40 -64.17 -0.16
C LEU A 28 20.57 -62.84 -0.93
N ILE A 29 20.71 -62.92 -2.26
CA ILE A 29 20.77 -61.74 -3.09
C ILE A 29 19.48 -60.91 -2.97
N PHE A 30 18.32 -61.53 -3.00
CA PHE A 30 17.04 -60.88 -2.84
C PHE A 30 16.91 -60.21 -1.45
N ALA A 31 17.30 -60.91 -0.39
CA ALA A 31 17.31 -60.39 0.98
C ALA A 31 18.23 -59.18 1.12
N LEU A 32 19.43 -59.21 0.50
CA LEU A 32 20.35 -58.07 0.47
C LEU A 32 19.73 -56.85 -0.28
N ILE A 33 19.11 -57.09 -1.42
CA ILE A 33 18.44 -56.04 -2.16
C ILE A 33 17.29 -55.42 -1.35
N MET A 34 16.45 -56.26 -0.75
CA MET A 34 15.36 -55.76 0.11
C MET A 34 15.86 -55.01 1.31
N HIS A 35 16.94 -55.47 1.94
CA HIS A 35 17.58 -54.74 3.04
C HIS A 35 18.12 -53.36 2.62
N GLN A 36 18.76 -53.28 1.44
CA GLN A 36 19.25 -51.98 0.91
C GLN A 36 18.06 -51.04 0.57
N ILE A 37 16.98 -51.55 -0.02
CA ILE A 37 15.78 -50.76 -0.29
C ILE A 37 15.15 -50.24 1.02
N ALA A 38 15.03 -51.09 2.02
CA ALA A 38 14.49 -50.71 3.34
C ALA A 38 15.36 -49.63 3.99
N GLY A 39 16.70 -49.80 4.00
CA GLY A 39 17.63 -48.82 4.51
C GLY A 39 17.51 -47.47 3.80
N LEU A 40 17.39 -47.46 2.46
CA LEU A 40 17.21 -46.23 1.69
C LEU A 40 15.88 -45.54 2.01
N ARG A 41 14.80 -46.28 2.22
CA ARG A 41 13.50 -45.73 2.60
C ARG A 41 13.55 -45.08 3.99
N ILE A 42 14.16 -45.74 4.97
CA ILE A 42 14.36 -45.19 6.31
C ILE A 42 15.20 -43.89 6.22
N PHE A 43 16.27 -43.92 5.46
CA PHE A 43 17.13 -42.75 5.27
C PHE A 43 16.39 -41.57 4.61
N GLN A 44 15.56 -41.83 3.59
CA GLN A 44 14.73 -40.81 2.97
C GLN A 44 13.72 -40.20 3.98
N ALA A 45 13.13 -41.00 4.85
CA ALA A 45 12.23 -40.53 5.89
C ALA A 45 12.95 -39.64 6.91
N GLU A 46 14.11 -40.04 7.40
CA GLU A 46 14.92 -39.26 8.32
C GLU A 46 15.40 -37.94 7.70
N VAL A 47 15.81 -37.93 6.43
CA VAL A 47 16.14 -36.72 5.69
C VAL A 47 14.91 -35.81 5.57
N GLY A 48 13.74 -36.37 5.32
CA GLY A 48 12.47 -35.63 5.29
C GLY A 48 12.15 -34.94 6.64
N GLU A 49 12.40 -35.65 7.74
CA GLU A 49 12.25 -35.08 9.08
C GLU A 49 13.29 -33.97 9.36
N ALA A 50 14.54 -34.19 9.00
CA ALA A 50 15.58 -33.18 9.10
C ALA A 50 15.26 -31.92 8.29
N LEU A 51 14.65 -32.04 7.10
CA LEU A 51 14.16 -30.92 6.30
C LEU A 51 13.02 -30.19 7.03
N SER A 52 12.12 -30.91 7.68
CA SER A 52 11.04 -30.32 8.46
C SER A 52 11.56 -29.47 9.63
N VAL A 53 12.56 -30.01 10.35
CA VAL A 53 13.20 -29.29 11.46
C VAL A 53 13.92 -28.05 10.93
N GLN A 54 14.66 -28.18 9.82
CA GLN A 54 15.39 -27.06 9.22
C GLN A 54 14.43 -25.93 8.77
N THR A 55 13.34 -26.27 8.08
CA THR A 55 12.36 -25.27 7.65
C THR A 55 11.72 -24.59 8.87
N GLY A 56 11.30 -25.34 9.88
CA GLY A 56 10.73 -24.80 11.10
C GLY A 56 11.66 -23.85 11.86
N VAL A 57 12.94 -24.21 11.98
CA VAL A 57 13.93 -23.34 12.65
C VAL A 57 14.23 -22.10 11.82
N THR A 58 14.30 -22.22 10.49
CA THR A 58 14.50 -21.05 9.62
C THR A 58 13.33 -20.09 9.72
N MET A 59 12.09 -20.60 9.69
CA MET A 59 10.88 -19.78 9.89
C MET A 59 10.80 -19.15 11.29
N ALA A 60 11.34 -19.79 12.33
CA ALA A 60 11.41 -19.22 13.68
C ALA A 60 12.37 -18.03 13.80
N LYS A 61 13.23 -17.80 12.81
CA LYS A 61 14.15 -16.64 12.73
C LYS A 61 13.52 -15.43 12.04
N PHE A 62 12.23 -15.21 12.24
CA PHE A 62 11.54 -14.04 11.69
C PHE A 62 12.11 -12.73 12.25
N ASP A 63 12.00 -11.66 11.47
CA ASP A 63 12.45 -10.33 11.89
C ASP A 63 11.46 -9.74 12.91
N ARG A 64 11.92 -9.60 14.16
CA ARG A 64 11.10 -9.07 15.26
C ARG A 64 10.69 -7.61 15.02
N THR A 65 11.55 -6.81 14.41
CA THR A 65 11.25 -5.40 14.15
C THR A 65 10.14 -5.26 13.11
N LEU A 66 10.11 -6.16 12.11
CA LEU A 66 9.03 -6.25 11.13
C LEU A 66 7.70 -6.60 11.83
N GLU A 67 7.71 -7.59 12.71
CA GLU A 67 6.51 -8.03 13.44
C GLU A 67 6.03 -6.95 14.43
N GLU A 68 6.90 -6.43 15.28
CA GLU A 68 6.56 -5.45 16.30
C GLU A 68 6.04 -4.12 15.70
N ARG A 69 6.63 -3.68 14.59
CA ARG A 69 6.33 -2.37 14.01
C ARG A 69 5.19 -2.42 13.00
N TYR A 70 5.15 -3.45 12.19
CA TYR A 70 4.23 -3.54 11.05
C TYR A 70 3.25 -4.71 11.16
N GLY A 71 3.43 -5.60 12.15
CA GLY A 71 2.57 -6.75 12.36
C GLY A 71 2.67 -7.81 11.26
N LEU A 72 3.76 -7.80 10.51
CA LEU A 72 4.02 -8.73 9.42
C LEU A 72 5.11 -9.72 9.82
N TRP A 73 5.00 -10.93 9.27
CA TRP A 73 5.94 -12.01 9.51
C TRP A 73 6.78 -12.24 8.25
N GLY A 74 8.07 -12.19 8.42
CA GLY A 74 9.02 -12.40 7.33
C GLY A 74 10.41 -12.70 7.83
N ILE A 75 11.17 -13.42 7.02
CA ILE A 75 12.59 -13.70 7.26
C ILE A 75 13.43 -12.92 6.26
N ARG A 76 14.66 -12.61 6.65
CA ARG A 76 15.67 -12.07 5.75
C ARG A 76 16.40 -13.19 5.04
N ALA A 77 16.95 -12.92 3.85
CA ALA A 77 17.69 -13.91 3.07
C ALA A 77 18.85 -14.55 3.84
N GLU A 78 19.50 -13.78 4.72
CA GLU A 78 20.63 -14.25 5.54
C GLU A 78 20.23 -15.30 6.59
N ALA A 79 18.94 -15.39 6.92
CA ALA A 79 18.41 -16.41 7.83
C ALA A 79 18.34 -17.79 7.19
N ALA A 80 18.34 -17.87 5.86
CA ALA A 80 18.28 -19.10 5.09
C ALA A 80 19.67 -19.77 5.05
N ASN A 81 19.88 -20.75 5.94
CA ASN A 81 21.10 -21.56 5.98
C ASN A 81 20.76 -23.03 6.20
N THR A 82 21.73 -23.93 6.01
CA THR A 82 21.58 -25.38 6.14
C THR A 82 22.19 -25.95 7.42
N ALA A 83 22.66 -25.12 8.34
CA ALA A 83 23.51 -25.54 9.45
C ALA A 83 22.91 -26.62 10.35
N ILE A 84 21.61 -26.59 10.60
CA ILE A 84 20.91 -27.59 11.42
C ILE A 84 20.73 -28.87 10.62
N PHE A 85 20.33 -28.77 9.37
CA PHE A 85 20.21 -29.89 8.46
C PHE A 85 21.55 -30.64 8.35
N ASP A 86 22.64 -29.93 8.11
CA ASP A 86 23.99 -30.51 7.98
C ASP A 86 24.42 -31.22 9.25
N ARG A 87 24.02 -30.71 10.41
CA ARG A 87 24.31 -31.38 11.71
C ARG A 87 23.54 -32.68 11.85
N ILE A 88 22.22 -32.66 11.61
CA ILE A 88 21.35 -33.84 11.73
C ILE A 88 21.78 -34.92 10.71
N THR A 89 22.05 -34.54 9.47
CA THR A 89 22.41 -35.49 8.42
C THR A 89 23.79 -36.12 8.65
N LYS A 90 24.74 -35.44 9.30
CA LYS A 90 26.00 -36.04 9.72
C LYS A 90 25.79 -37.18 10.73
N ASP A 91 24.86 -37.05 11.62
CA ASP A 91 24.55 -38.08 12.63
C ASP A 91 23.80 -39.27 11.98
N ILE A 92 22.90 -39.01 11.05
CA ILE A 92 22.21 -40.06 10.27
C ILE A 92 23.18 -40.83 9.39
N ALA A 93 24.10 -40.16 8.72
CA ALA A 93 25.09 -40.80 7.83
C ALA A 93 26.08 -41.74 8.55
N ARG A 94 26.15 -41.71 9.89
CA ARG A 94 26.96 -42.61 10.72
C ARG A 94 26.25 -43.91 11.07
N MET A 95 25.01 -44.12 10.65
CA MET A 95 24.29 -45.36 10.89
C MET A 95 24.98 -46.55 10.22
N PRO A 96 25.31 -47.62 10.96
CA PRO A 96 26.21 -48.68 10.46
C PRO A 96 25.62 -49.58 9.35
N LEU A 97 24.36 -49.43 9.03
CA LEU A 97 23.63 -50.24 8.04
C LEU A 97 23.43 -49.58 6.68
N LEU A 98 23.91 -48.33 6.52
CA LEU A 98 23.73 -47.60 5.26
C LEU A 98 24.95 -47.67 4.38
N PRO A 99 24.81 -47.83 3.06
CA PRO A 99 25.91 -47.63 2.14
C PRO A 99 26.41 -46.17 2.23
N PRO A 100 27.64 -45.85 1.83
CA PRO A 100 28.17 -44.51 1.90
C PRO A 100 27.25 -43.55 1.15
N THR A 101 26.54 -42.74 1.91
CA THR A 101 25.47 -41.84 1.42
C THR A 101 25.92 -40.40 1.66
N LYS A 102 25.84 -39.58 0.63
CA LYS A 102 26.11 -38.16 0.70
C LYS A 102 24.80 -37.39 0.51
N VAL A 103 24.53 -36.44 1.39
CA VAL A 103 23.39 -35.54 1.30
C VAL A 103 23.87 -34.11 1.20
N THR A 104 23.38 -33.39 0.24
CA THR A 104 23.64 -31.95 0.10
C THR A 104 22.28 -31.23 0.11
N ALA A 105 22.14 -30.24 0.98
CA ALA A 105 20.94 -29.43 1.04
C ALA A 105 21.21 -28.00 0.56
N LYS A 106 20.15 -27.38 0.04
CA LYS A 106 20.10 -25.97 -0.29
C LYS A 106 18.82 -25.38 0.31
N THR A 107 18.98 -24.26 1.00
CA THR A 107 17.85 -23.50 1.56
C THR A 107 17.71 -22.21 0.75
N ASP A 108 16.57 -22.01 0.17
CA ASP A 108 16.22 -20.81 -0.57
C ASP A 108 15.00 -20.15 0.07
N CYS A 109 14.99 -18.80 0.12
CA CYS A 109 13.81 -18.04 0.49
C CYS A 109 12.81 -18.04 -0.65
N SER A 110 11.53 -18.13 -0.32
CA SER A 110 10.42 -18.09 -1.27
C SER A 110 9.35 -17.10 -0.82
N ASP A 111 8.42 -16.80 -1.72
CA ASP A 111 7.26 -16.01 -1.41
C ASP A 111 7.67 -14.60 -0.87
N PRO A 112 8.24 -13.72 -1.72
CA PRO A 112 8.73 -12.41 -1.29
C PRO A 112 7.58 -11.54 -0.80
N LEU A 113 7.77 -10.86 0.33
CA LEU A 113 6.77 -9.98 0.93
C LEU A 113 6.40 -8.80 0.01
N SER A 114 7.30 -8.41 -0.92
CA SER A 114 7.06 -7.37 -1.93
C SER A 114 5.92 -7.70 -2.91
N GLU A 115 5.55 -8.97 -3.04
CA GLU A 115 4.39 -9.38 -3.81
C GLU A 115 3.12 -9.26 -2.96
N ALA A 116 2.12 -8.53 -3.49
CA ALA A 116 0.87 -8.25 -2.77
C ALA A 116 0.13 -9.54 -2.35
N GLU A 117 0.28 -10.61 -3.10
CA GLU A 117 -0.32 -11.91 -2.81
C GLU A 117 0.08 -12.45 -1.42
N PHE A 118 1.34 -12.28 -1.03
CA PHE A 118 1.85 -12.79 0.26
C PHE A 118 1.73 -11.80 1.40
N ALA A 119 1.75 -10.50 1.14
CA ALA A 119 1.63 -9.46 2.16
C ALA A 119 0.16 -9.20 2.57
N LYS A 120 -0.76 -9.21 1.61
CA LYS A 120 -2.17 -8.86 1.80
C LYS A 120 -2.87 -9.69 2.87
N PRO A 121 -2.79 -11.04 2.86
CA PRO A 121 -3.43 -11.87 3.88
C PRO A 121 -2.91 -11.59 5.29
N GLN A 122 -1.62 -11.28 5.42
CA GLN A 122 -1.02 -10.93 6.69
C GLN A 122 -1.53 -9.58 7.21
N ILE A 123 -1.62 -8.56 6.34
CA ILE A 123 -2.18 -7.24 6.66
C ILE A 123 -3.64 -7.39 7.11
N HIS A 124 -4.45 -8.15 6.38
CA HIS A 124 -5.84 -8.41 6.76
C HIS A 124 -5.94 -9.09 8.12
N ALA A 125 -5.15 -10.13 8.35
CA ALA A 125 -5.16 -10.85 9.61
C ALA A 125 -4.71 -9.97 10.79
N TYR A 126 -3.68 -9.14 10.59
CA TYR A 126 -3.20 -8.18 11.59
C TYR A 126 -4.28 -7.14 11.91
N MET A 127 -4.90 -6.54 10.89
CA MET A 127 -5.90 -5.51 11.07
C MET A 127 -7.22 -6.04 11.63
N ARG A 128 -7.64 -7.25 11.26
CA ARG A 128 -8.84 -7.89 11.85
C ARG A 128 -8.74 -8.06 13.37
N LEU A 129 -7.54 -8.29 13.89
CA LEU A 129 -7.31 -8.36 15.33
C LEU A 129 -7.33 -6.98 15.99
N ARG A 130 -6.83 -5.94 15.31
CA ARG A 130 -6.69 -4.58 15.86
C ARG A 130 -7.90 -3.69 15.60
N ALA A 131 -8.64 -3.93 14.54
CA ALA A 131 -9.80 -3.15 14.13
C ALA A 131 -11.10 -3.93 14.38
N PRO A 132 -11.71 -3.84 15.56
CA PRO A 132 -13.02 -4.42 15.81
C PRO A 132 -14.02 -3.99 14.74
N VAL A 133 -14.85 -4.93 14.30
CA VAL A 133 -15.83 -4.72 13.21
C VAL A 133 -16.67 -3.46 13.40
N GLY A 134 -17.06 -3.15 14.64
CA GLY A 134 -17.83 -1.95 14.96
C GLY A 134 -17.10 -0.65 14.65
N LEU A 135 -15.79 -0.59 14.90
CA LEU A 135 -14.99 0.61 14.65
C LEU A 135 -14.72 0.81 13.15
N VAL A 136 -14.45 -0.27 12.42
CA VAL A 136 -14.32 -0.20 10.95
C VAL A 136 -15.63 0.25 10.32
N LYS A 137 -16.77 -0.22 10.83
CA LYS A 137 -18.10 0.22 10.41
C LYS A 137 -18.31 1.71 10.67
N GLU A 138 -17.96 2.22 11.83
CA GLU A 138 -18.05 3.65 12.16
C GLU A 138 -17.17 4.50 11.23
N ILE A 139 -15.93 4.09 11.00
CA ILE A 139 -15.03 4.77 10.06
C ILE A 139 -15.61 4.75 8.65
N TYR A 140 -16.15 3.60 8.24
CA TYR A 140 -16.81 3.45 6.95
C TYR A 140 -18.01 4.40 6.80
N GLU A 141 -18.91 4.47 7.79
CA GLU A 141 -20.06 5.36 7.78
C GLU A 141 -19.64 6.84 7.72
N ARG A 142 -18.58 7.22 8.43
CA ARG A 142 -17.99 8.57 8.34
C ARG A 142 -17.42 8.88 6.95
N VAL A 143 -16.69 7.95 6.35
CA VAL A 143 -16.13 8.09 5.00
C VAL A 143 -17.26 8.17 3.96
N GLN A 144 -18.29 7.34 4.09
CA GLN A 144 -19.47 7.38 3.22
C GLN A 144 -20.23 8.71 3.37
N SER A 145 -20.46 9.17 4.59
CA SER A 145 -21.11 10.46 4.85
C SER A 145 -20.29 11.61 4.24
N ALA A 146 -18.97 11.56 4.38
CA ALA A 146 -18.08 12.54 3.75
C ALA A 146 -18.15 12.47 2.22
N LYS A 147 -18.14 11.28 1.62
CA LYS A 147 -18.28 11.05 0.19
C LYS A 147 -19.63 11.59 -0.33
N HIS A 148 -20.72 11.25 0.32
CA HIS A 148 -22.06 11.72 -0.05
C HIS A 148 -22.18 13.24 0.05
N ALA A 149 -21.58 13.86 1.05
CA ALA A 149 -21.57 15.32 1.20
C ALA A 149 -20.68 16.02 0.16
N ILE A 150 -19.59 15.39 -0.27
CA ILE A 150 -18.56 16.00 -1.14
C ILE A 150 -18.91 15.82 -2.63
N THR A 151 -19.37 14.64 -3.04
CA THR A 151 -19.54 14.31 -4.48
C THR A 151 -20.52 15.22 -5.24
N PRO A 152 -21.74 15.51 -4.75
CA PRO A 152 -22.63 16.45 -5.42
C PRO A 152 -22.05 17.86 -5.50
N ASN A 153 -21.38 18.25 -4.42
CA ASN A 153 -20.74 19.54 -4.31
C ASN A 153 -19.58 19.69 -5.32
N LEU A 154 -18.80 18.65 -5.57
CA LEU A 154 -17.73 18.65 -6.57
C LEU A 154 -18.27 18.91 -7.98
N LYS A 155 -19.32 18.20 -8.41
CA LYS A 155 -19.95 18.40 -9.71
C LYS A 155 -20.45 19.82 -9.90
N GLN A 156 -21.20 20.32 -8.92
CA GLN A 156 -21.76 21.67 -8.96
C GLN A 156 -20.69 22.75 -8.92
N GLY A 157 -19.67 22.59 -8.08
CA GLY A 157 -18.56 23.54 -7.96
C GLY A 157 -17.68 23.58 -9.20
N LYS A 158 -17.42 22.42 -9.82
CA LYS A 158 -16.71 22.33 -11.09
C LYS A 158 -17.46 23.06 -12.21
N SER A 159 -18.77 22.88 -12.28
CA SER A 159 -19.61 23.63 -13.24
C SER A 159 -19.51 25.15 -13.02
N LYS A 160 -19.60 25.62 -11.77
CA LYS A 160 -19.45 27.06 -11.45
C LYS A 160 -18.04 27.60 -11.74
N LEU A 161 -17.00 26.81 -11.48
CA LEU A 161 -15.62 27.15 -11.85
C LEU A 161 -15.41 27.16 -13.37
N GLY A 162 -16.04 26.24 -14.12
CA GLY A 162 -16.01 26.22 -15.57
C GLY A 162 -16.60 27.52 -16.17
N VAL A 163 -17.80 27.91 -15.69
CA VAL A 163 -18.43 29.17 -16.13
C VAL A 163 -17.55 30.38 -15.78
N ALA A 164 -16.96 30.41 -14.57
CA ALA A 164 -16.05 31.49 -14.19
C ALA A 164 -14.79 31.54 -15.07
N LYS A 165 -14.23 30.36 -15.40
CA LYS A 165 -13.08 30.23 -16.29
C LYS A 165 -13.39 30.73 -17.69
N ASP A 166 -14.49 30.30 -18.29
CA ASP A 166 -14.85 30.68 -19.66
C ASP A 166 -15.14 32.18 -19.76
N ALA A 167 -15.82 32.72 -18.75
CA ALA A 167 -16.03 34.16 -18.63
C ALA A 167 -14.70 34.93 -18.44
N TRP A 168 -13.80 34.40 -17.59
CA TRP A 168 -12.48 34.96 -17.39
C TRP A 168 -11.65 34.96 -18.67
N GLN A 169 -11.57 33.85 -19.38
CA GLN A 169 -10.79 33.77 -20.64
C GLN A 169 -11.26 34.77 -21.66
N ARG A 170 -12.57 34.97 -21.78
CA ARG A 170 -13.14 35.97 -22.72
C ARG A 170 -12.74 37.42 -22.39
N HIS A 171 -12.63 37.73 -21.11
CA HIS A 171 -12.36 39.10 -20.65
C HIS A 171 -10.92 39.30 -20.14
N ARG A 172 -10.07 38.27 -20.19
CA ARG A 172 -8.70 38.28 -19.68
C ARG A 172 -7.85 39.41 -20.27
N LYS A 173 -7.91 39.56 -21.58
CA LYS A 173 -7.16 40.61 -22.29
C LYS A 173 -7.56 42.00 -21.79
N SER A 174 -8.86 42.28 -21.77
CA SER A 174 -9.37 43.57 -21.30
C SER A 174 -9.02 43.85 -19.81
N ILE A 175 -8.95 42.83 -18.96
CA ILE A 175 -8.57 42.97 -17.56
C ILE A 175 -7.06 43.22 -17.43
N LEU A 176 -6.23 42.55 -18.22
CA LEU A 176 -4.77 42.79 -18.25
C LEU A 176 -4.46 44.23 -18.77
N ASP A 177 -5.08 44.63 -19.86
CA ASP A 177 -4.93 46.00 -20.40
C ASP A 177 -5.35 47.06 -19.36
N PHE A 178 -6.29 46.71 -18.45
CA PHE A 178 -6.71 47.56 -17.36
C PHE A 178 -5.71 47.55 -16.17
N LYS A 179 -5.03 46.43 -15.92
CA LYS A 179 -4.00 46.31 -14.88
C LYS A 179 -2.82 47.26 -15.14
N ASP A 180 -2.45 47.44 -16.38
CA ASP A 180 -1.30 48.22 -16.79
C ASP A 180 -1.60 49.75 -16.83
N LYS A 181 -2.88 50.16 -16.68
CA LYS A 181 -3.26 51.54 -16.60
C LYS A 181 -3.10 52.05 -15.15
N ALA A 182 -2.81 53.35 -15.01
CA ALA A 182 -2.71 54.03 -13.72
C ALA A 182 -4.08 54.03 -13.01
N ILE A 183 -4.29 53.04 -12.12
CA ILE A 183 -5.55 52.87 -11.36
C ILE A 183 -5.54 53.81 -10.15
N PRO A 184 -6.54 54.67 -9.98
CA PRO A 184 -6.66 55.52 -8.81
C PRO A 184 -6.68 54.68 -7.49
N SER A 185 -5.99 55.15 -6.48
CA SER A 185 -5.85 54.47 -5.17
C SER A 185 -7.19 54.07 -4.55
N LYS A 186 -8.24 54.89 -4.78
CA LYS A 186 -9.61 54.61 -4.30
C LYS A 186 -10.30 53.42 -4.98
N VAL A 187 -9.90 53.07 -6.20
CA VAL A 187 -10.49 51.98 -7.00
C VAL A 187 -9.74 50.68 -6.80
N ARG A 188 -8.45 50.76 -6.51
CA ARG A 188 -7.55 49.61 -6.35
C ARG A 188 -8.05 48.52 -5.39
N PRO A 189 -8.65 48.86 -4.21
CA PRO A 189 -9.18 47.85 -3.30
C PRO A 189 -10.29 46.99 -3.89
N PHE A 190 -11.11 47.55 -4.79
CA PHE A 190 -12.19 46.80 -5.47
C PHE A 190 -11.65 45.83 -6.54
N LEU A 191 -10.50 46.12 -7.13
CA LEU A 191 -9.84 45.32 -8.14
C LEU A 191 -8.78 44.37 -7.54
N GLU A 192 -8.41 44.55 -6.28
CA GLU A 192 -7.43 43.66 -5.62
C GLU A 192 -7.80 42.18 -5.66
N PRO A 193 -9.08 41.74 -5.48
CA PRO A 193 -9.44 40.34 -5.68
C PRO A 193 -9.22 39.84 -7.11
N VAL A 194 -9.38 40.71 -8.11
CA VAL A 194 -9.15 40.37 -9.52
C VAL A 194 -7.66 40.17 -9.79
N PHE A 195 -6.82 41.05 -9.24
CA PHE A 195 -5.36 40.91 -9.35
C PHE A 195 -4.83 39.71 -8.58
N LYS A 196 -5.41 39.39 -7.41
CA LYS A 196 -5.13 38.15 -6.68
C LYS A 196 -5.50 36.91 -7.50
N PHE A 197 -6.59 36.95 -8.24
CA PHE A 197 -6.98 35.84 -9.13
C PHE A 197 -6.00 35.66 -10.28
N LEU A 198 -5.51 36.76 -10.87
CA LEU A 198 -4.41 36.72 -11.85
C LEU A 198 -3.14 36.11 -11.28
N ALA A 199 -2.71 36.55 -10.11
CA ALA A 199 -1.52 36.03 -9.42
C ALA A 199 -1.67 34.54 -9.06
N MET A 200 -2.88 34.10 -8.75
CA MET A 200 -3.18 32.67 -8.55
C MET A 200 -3.03 31.87 -9.84
N GLU A 201 -3.43 32.43 -10.98
CA GLU A 201 -3.26 31.79 -12.28
C GLU A 201 -1.78 31.63 -12.64
N GLU A 202 -0.96 32.61 -12.31
CA GLU A 202 0.47 32.66 -12.64
C GLU A 202 1.37 31.88 -11.66
N ASN A 203 1.13 31.98 -10.34
CA ASN A 203 2.11 31.57 -9.33
C ASN A 203 1.67 30.42 -8.41
N GLU A 204 0.38 30.29 -8.07
CA GLU A 204 -0.05 29.34 -7.04
C GLU A 204 -0.63 28.03 -7.55
N ALA A 205 -0.90 27.94 -8.86
CA ALA A 205 -1.23 26.69 -9.50
C ALA A 205 0.05 25.85 -9.83
N GLY A 206 1.20 26.24 -9.30
CA GLY A 206 2.47 25.55 -9.52
C GLY A 206 2.92 25.59 -10.98
N GLY A 207 2.60 26.66 -11.73
CA GLY A 207 2.84 26.76 -13.17
C GLY A 207 1.91 25.89 -14.02
N GLU A 208 0.92 25.24 -13.41
CA GLU A 208 -0.06 24.43 -14.13
C GLU A 208 -1.22 25.31 -14.62
N SER A 209 -1.56 25.15 -15.90
CA SER A 209 -2.72 25.85 -16.48
C SER A 209 -4.02 25.41 -15.79
N TRP A 210 -5.03 26.30 -15.79
CA TRP A 210 -6.38 25.99 -15.32
C TRP A 210 -6.96 24.69 -15.88
N GLN A 211 -6.57 24.31 -17.09
CA GLN A 211 -6.97 23.05 -17.70
C GLN A 211 -6.44 21.84 -16.92
N LYS A 212 -5.18 21.88 -16.50
CA LYS A 212 -4.59 20.81 -15.67
C LYS A 212 -5.22 20.76 -14.28
N VAL A 213 -5.48 21.91 -13.66
CA VAL A 213 -6.16 21.99 -12.36
C VAL A 213 -7.57 21.38 -12.44
N LEU A 214 -8.35 21.70 -13.47
CA LEU A 214 -9.68 21.13 -13.70
C LEU A 214 -9.62 19.64 -14.05
N ALA A 215 -8.58 19.19 -14.78
CA ALA A 215 -8.36 17.77 -15.06
C ALA A 215 -8.04 16.99 -13.78
N GLN A 216 -7.22 17.55 -12.89
CA GLN A 216 -6.94 16.94 -11.59
C GLN A 216 -8.19 16.86 -10.70
N MET A 217 -9.04 17.89 -10.72
CA MET A 217 -10.35 17.84 -10.06
C MET A 217 -11.25 16.74 -10.64
N SER A 218 -11.20 16.51 -11.95
CA SER A 218 -11.93 15.41 -12.58
C SER A 218 -11.42 14.05 -12.11
N ASN A 219 -10.10 13.91 -11.94
CA ASN A 219 -9.52 12.68 -11.40
C ASN A 219 -9.99 12.43 -9.96
N VAL A 220 -10.03 13.48 -9.13
CA VAL A 220 -10.58 13.38 -7.77
C VAL A 220 -12.07 13.05 -7.80
N GLU A 221 -12.85 13.66 -8.69
CA GLU A 221 -14.28 13.37 -8.87
C GLU A 221 -14.50 11.92 -9.31
N ASN A 222 -13.75 11.45 -10.31
CA ASN A 222 -13.83 10.06 -10.79
C ASN A 222 -13.44 9.09 -9.67
N ALA A 223 -12.39 9.42 -8.92
CA ALA A 223 -11.95 8.65 -7.77
C ALA A 223 -13.04 8.53 -6.68
N LEU A 224 -13.76 9.61 -6.43
CA LEU A 224 -14.85 9.64 -5.44
C LEU A 224 -16.17 9.07 -5.99
N SER A 225 -16.36 9.03 -7.31
CA SER A 225 -17.57 8.52 -7.97
C SER A 225 -17.61 7.00 -8.11
N ILE A 226 -16.53 6.29 -7.74
CA ILE A 226 -16.52 4.82 -7.71
C ILE A 226 -17.63 4.34 -6.77
N ASN A 227 -18.70 3.81 -7.37
CA ASN A 227 -19.90 3.37 -6.64
C ASN A 227 -19.70 2.04 -5.90
N SER A 228 -18.63 1.31 -6.20
CA SER A 228 -18.29 0.11 -5.47
C SER A 228 -17.79 0.48 -4.07
N ILE A 229 -18.56 0.11 -3.08
CA ILE A 229 -18.13 0.10 -1.69
C ILE A 229 -16.94 -0.85 -1.62
N PRO A 230 -15.77 -0.40 -1.15
CA PRO A 230 -14.67 -1.32 -0.93
C PRO A 230 -15.15 -2.45 -0.03
N VAL A 231 -14.87 -3.68 -0.40
CA VAL A 231 -15.07 -4.83 0.47
C VAL A 231 -14.38 -4.52 1.80
N TYR A 232 -14.92 -5.01 2.91
CA TYR A 232 -14.38 -4.80 4.27
C TYR A 232 -12.85 -4.93 4.33
N ASP A 233 -12.30 -5.91 3.63
CA ASP A 233 -10.86 -6.17 3.56
C ASP A 233 -10.05 -5.01 2.95
N ALA A 234 -10.57 -4.36 1.91
CA ALA A 234 -9.92 -3.18 1.30
C ALA A 234 -9.90 -1.97 2.25
N LEU A 235 -10.88 -1.85 3.15
CA LEU A 235 -10.88 -0.85 4.21
C LEU A 235 -9.82 -1.15 5.27
N LEU A 236 -9.60 -2.42 5.58
CA LEU A 236 -8.52 -2.83 6.49
C LEU A 236 -7.14 -2.39 5.99
N VAL A 237 -6.89 -2.50 4.68
CA VAL A 237 -5.64 -2.02 4.07
C VAL A 237 -5.54 -0.49 4.14
N ASN A 238 -6.65 0.25 3.96
CA ASN A 238 -6.63 1.70 4.15
C ASN A 238 -6.27 2.09 5.58
N GLU A 239 -6.90 1.44 6.58
CA GLU A 239 -6.61 1.72 7.98
C GLU A 239 -5.19 1.28 8.36
N TYR A 240 -4.69 0.17 7.79
CA TYR A 240 -3.30 -0.24 7.94
C TYR A 240 -2.33 0.85 7.44
N ALA A 241 -2.61 1.43 6.27
CA ALA A 241 -1.79 2.52 5.73
C ALA A 241 -1.80 3.76 6.64
N ILE A 242 -2.97 4.13 7.19
CA ILE A 242 -3.11 5.30 8.08
C ILE A 242 -2.46 5.08 9.45
N ASP A 243 -2.52 3.84 9.98
CA ASP A 243 -2.04 3.52 11.33
C ASP A 243 -0.53 3.22 11.35
N SER A 244 -0.02 2.55 10.32
CA SER A 244 1.36 2.06 10.29
C SER A 244 2.38 3.04 9.69
N PHE A 245 1.93 4.09 9.00
CA PHE A 245 2.80 5.00 8.26
C PHE A 245 2.60 6.47 8.63
N SER A 246 3.67 7.25 8.48
CA SER A 246 3.67 8.69 8.74
C SER A 246 2.93 9.48 7.65
N ASN A 247 2.37 10.62 8.02
CA ASN A 247 1.72 11.56 7.11
C ASN A 247 2.13 13.00 7.40
N ALA A 248 1.69 13.96 6.55
CA ALA A 248 2.08 15.36 6.64
C ALA A 248 1.59 16.10 7.91
N ALA A 249 0.57 15.59 8.59
CA ALA A 249 0.01 16.21 9.79
C ALA A 249 0.55 15.62 11.11
N GLY A 250 1.19 14.46 11.06
CA GLY A 250 1.70 13.79 12.24
C GLY A 250 2.73 12.73 11.92
N LYS A 251 3.56 12.43 12.90
CA LYS A 251 4.51 11.32 12.83
C LYS A 251 3.81 10.02 13.22
N PHE A 252 4.38 8.91 12.80
CA PHE A 252 3.95 7.58 13.22
C PHE A 252 3.76 7.51 14.75
N GLY A 253 2.62 6.99 15.19
CA GLY A 253 2.31 6.80 16.62
C GLY A 253 1.73 8.00 17.36
N GLU A 254 1.68 9.21 16.78
CA GLU A 254 1.09 10.39 17.43
C GLU A 254 -0.43 10.53 17.21
N SER A 255 -0.99 9.85 16.23
CA SER A 255 -2.41 9.98 15.82
C SER A 255 -3.12 8.65 15.61
N THR A 256 -2.76 7.60 16.35
CA THR A 256 -3.42 6.31 16.16
C THR A 256 -4.76 6.28 16.88
N THR A 257 -5.83 6.07 16.15
CA THR A 257 -7.15 5.77 16.71
C THR A 257 -7.10 4.48 17.54
N PHE A 258 -6.18 3.58 17.21
CA PHE A 258 -6.00 2.25 17.80
C PHE A 258 -4.84 2.16 18.80
N GLY A 259 -3.80 2.99 18.68
CA GLY A 259 -2.57 2.87 19.46
C GLY A 259 -2.67 3.25 20.93
N LYS A 260 -3.74 3.95 21.34
CA LYS A 260 -3.97 4.27 22.77
C LYS A 260 -4.65 3.16 23.56
N THR A 261 -5.30 2.21 22.89
CA THR A 261 -6.13 1.20 23.53
C THR A 261 -5.50 -0.19 23.61
N TRP A 262 -4.46 -0.49 22.85
CA TRP A 262 -3.88 -1.84 22.79
C TRP A 262 -2.35 -1.82 22.84
N GLY A 263 -1.82 -1.82 24.06
CA GLY A 263 -0.46 -2.21 24.40
C GLY A 263 0.65 -1.31 23.79
N GLY A 264 1.26 -0.53 24.66
CA GLY A 264 2.32 0.42 24.32
C GLY A 264 3.44 -0.16 23.46
N PHE A 265 3.40 0.13 22.17
CA PHE A 265 4.57 -0.01 21.33
C PHE A 265 5.59 1.05 21.75
N SER A 266 6.77 0.61 22.08
CA SER A 266 7.85 1.47 22.56
C SER A 266 8.17 2.54 21.51
N LYS A 267 8.05 3.80 21.90
CA LYS A 267 8.46 4.97 21.10
C LYS A 267 9.93 4.94 20.65
N ALA A 268 10.73 4.03 21.18
CA ALA A 268 12.16 3.90 20.88
C ALA A 268 12.47 3.40 19.47
N ALA A 269 11.57 2.64 18.82
CA ALA A 269 11.77 2.14 17.44
C ALA A 269 11.54 3.19 16.35
N LEU A 270 11.10 4.39 16.71
CA LEU A 270 10.59 5.42 15.77
C LEU A 270 11.66 6.34 15.18
N LYS A 271 12.95 6.14 15.44
CA LYS A 271 14.01 7.08 15.04
C LYS A 271 14.24 7.22 13.52
N THR A 272 13.67 6.36 12.70
CA THR A 272 13.95 6.31 11.25
C THR A 272 12.71 6.43 10.35
N VAL A 273 11.59 6.99 10.83
CA VAL A 273 10.41 7.18 10.00
C VAL A 273 10.62 8.34 9.05
N THR A 274 10.55 8.06 7.76
CA THR A 274 10.56 9.09 6.73
C THR A 274 9.20 9.81 6.70
N PRO A 275 9.15 11.14 6.50
CA PRO A 275 7.88 11.86 6.42
C PRO A 275 7.12 11.51 5.12
N TYR A 276 5.79 11.71 5.12
CA TYR A 276 4.93 11.65 3.94
C TYR A 276 4.75 10.25 3.32
N GLU A 277 4.77 9.21 4.14
CA GLU A 277 4.67 7.82 3.67
C GLU A 277 3.26 7.50 3.13
N VAL A 278 2.21 7.97 3.82
CA VAL A 278 0.82 7.76 3.35
C VAL A 278 0.57 8.48 2.04
N GLU A 279 1.12 9.69 1.87
CA GLU A 279 1.03 10.45 0.63
C GLU A 279 1.72 9.73 -0.54
N TYR A 280 2.84 9.03 -0.26
CA TYR A 280 3.47 8.15 -1.23
C TYR A 280 2.55 6.98 -1.59
N ILE A 281 1.94 6.30 -0.62
CA ILE A 281 1.01 5.19 -0.86
C ILE A 281 -0.16 5.65 -1.75
N ILE A 282 -0.70 6.85 -1.54
CA ILE A 282 -1.78 7.42 -2.36
C ILE A 282 -1.33 7.68 -3.79
N THR A 283 -0.20 8.34 -3.97
CA THR A 283 0.21 8.91 -5.28
C THR A 283 1.12 7.99 -6.09
N GLY A 284 1.91 7.14 -5.44
CA GLY A 284 2.98 6.32 -6.05
C GLY A 284 4.15 7.16 -6.60
N ILE A 285 4.30 8.40 -6.15
CA ILE A 285 5.42 9.27 -6.56
C ILE A 285 6.59 8.98 -5.61
N GLU A 286 7.71 8.47 -6.13
CA GLU A 286 8.90 8.08 -5.35
C GLU A 286 9.44 9.21 -4.47
N ASP A 287 9.45 10.44 -4.98
CA ASP A 287 9.78 11.62 -4.21
C ASP A 287 8.65 11.96 -3.24
N LYS A 288 8.85 11.64 -1.98
CA LYS A 288 7.86 11.82 -0.90
C LYS A 288 7.43 13.27 -0.70
N GLU A 289 8.31 14.24 -0.93
CA GLU A 289 7.93 15.65 -0.87
C GLU A 289 7.02 16.06 -2.03
N LYS A 290 7.29 15.56 -3.24
CA LYS A 290 6.40 15.77 -4.39
C LYS A 290 5.06 15.05 -4.16
N ALA A 291 5.07 13.85 -3.60
CA ALA A 291 3.86 13.14 -3.19
C ALA A 291 3.01 13.98 -2.22
N ALA A 292 3.63 14.51 -1.17
CA ALA A 292 2.96 15.37 -0.21
C ALA A 292 2.42 16.68 -0.84
N LYS A 293 3.18 17.31 -1.71
CA LYS A 293 2.73 18.51 -2.46
C LYS A 293 1.49 18.17 -3.31
N ARG A 294 1.47 17.00 -3.97
CA ARG A 294 0.33 16.55 -4.78
C ARG A 294 -0.92 16.29 -3.94
N VAL A 295 -0.80 15.59 -2.82
CA VAL A 295 -1.93 15.36 -1.91
C VAL A 295 -2.45 16.65 -1.28
N LYS A 296 -1.55 17.56 -0.87
CA LYS A 296 -1.93 18.89 -0.40
C LYS A 296 -2.69 19.70 -1.47
N LEU A 297 -2.30 19.58 -2.72
CA LEU A 297 -3.01 20.21 -3.84
C LEU A 297 -4.41 19.61 -3.99
N TYR A 298 -4.58 18.29 -3.96
CA TYR A 298 -5.89 17.63 -4.02
C TYR A 298 -6.79 18.09 -2.88
N LEU A 299 -6.26 18.14 -1.66
CA LEU A 299 -6.98 18.63 -0.50
C LEU A 299 -7.39 20.10 -0.66
N ARG A 300 -6.47 20.96 -1.14
CA ARG A 300 -6.76 22.37 -1.37
C ARG A 300 -7.86 22.57 -2.42
N LEU A 301 -7.80 21.83 -3.52
CA LEU A 301 -8.82 21.88 -4.58
C LEU A 301 -10.18 21.41 -4.05
N LEU A 302 -10.21 20.31 -3.31
CA LEU A 302 -11.44 19.82 -2.70
C LEU A 302 -12.06 20.85 -1.75
N ARG A 303 -11.28 21.42 -0.85
CA ARG A 303 -11.73 22.47 0.07
C ARG A 303 -12.12 23.74 -0.65
N TRP A 304 -11.43 24.10 -1.74
CA TRP A 304 -11.79 25.26 -2.55
C TRP A 304 -13.19 25.14 -3.11
N VAL A 305 -13.50 24.02 -3.76
CA VAL A 305 -14.85 23.75 -4.29
C VAL A 305 -15.90 23.78 -3.19
N GLN A 306 -15.64 23.13 -2.05
CA GLN A 306 -16.57 23.14 -0.92
C GLN A 306 -16.86 24.57 -0.42
N HIS A 307 -15.86 25.43 -0.34
CA HIS A 307 -16.05 26.84 0.03
C HIS A 307 -16.86 27.62 -1.02
N ILE A 308 -16.61 27.39 -2.31
CA ILE A 308 -17.40 28.02 -3.40
C ILE A 308 -18.88 27.72 -3.18
N ILE A 309 -19.21 26.44 -3.03
CA ILE A 309 -20.59 26.01 -2.85
C ILE A 309 -21.18 26.54 -1.55
N GLY A 310 -20.43 26.51 -0.45
CA GLY A 310 -20.85 27.06 0.83
C GLY A 310 -21.16 28.57 0.78
N ILE A 311 -20.60 29.30 -0.20
CA ILE A 311 -20.95 30.71 -0.46
C ILE A 311 -22.21 30.79 -1.33
N TYR A 312 -22.27 30.02 -2.43
CA TYR A 312 -23.42 30.02 -3.33
C TYR A 312 -24.72 29.52 -2.69
N SER A 313 -24.63 28.60 -1.73
CA SER A 313 -25.79 28.06 -0.99
C SER A 313 -26.41 29.04 0.00
N LYS A 314 -25.72 30.17 0.29
CA LYS A 314 -26.21 31.17 1.25
C LYS A 314 -26.49 32.51 0.57
N PRO A 315 -27.77 32.83 0.27
CA PRO A 315 -28.12 34.04 -0.45
C PRO A 315 -27.56 35.32 0.16
N MET A 316 -27.58 35.46 1.49
CA MET A 316 -27.04 36.63 2.18
C MET A 316 -25.50 36.76 1.99
N LYS A 317 -24.75 35.64 2.04
CA LYS A 317 -23.29 35.69 1.80
C LYS A 317 -22.99 35.99 0.35
N ARG A 318 -23.76 35.45 -0.58
CA ARG A 318 -23.66 35.68 -2.01
C ARG A 318 -23.98 37.15 -2.36
N ALA A 319 -25.00 37.77 -1.72
CA ALA A 319 -25.38 39.15 -1.96
C ALA A 319 -24.23 40.14 -1.78
N VAL A 320 -23.39 39.93 -0.76
CA VAL A 320 -22.19 40.78 -0.53
C VAL A 320 -21.25 40.78 -1.75
N TYR A 321 -20.97 39.60 -2.34
CA TYR A 321 -20.10 39.49 -3.52
C TYR A 321 -20.79 40.05 -4.75
N ARG A 322 -22.10 39.87 -4.90
CA ARG A 322 -22.89 40.39 -6.00
C ARG A 322 -22.91 41.93 -5.98
N THR A 323 -23.13 42.56 -4.83
CA THR A 323 -23.08 44.02 -4.69
C THR A 323 -21.69 44.57 -5.04
N ALA A 324 -20.61 43.94 -4.50
CA ALA A 324 -19.25 44.31 -4.85
C ALA A 324 -18.97 44.17 -6.34
N ALA A 325 -19.45 43.12 -6.97
CA ALA A 325 -19.29 42.88 -8.41
C ALA A 325 -20.00 43.91 -9.27
N ILE A 326 -21.24 44.31 -8.92
CA ILE A 326 -21.99 45.39 -9.62
C ILE A 326 -21.21 46.71 -9.53
N ALA A 327 -20.72 47.06 -8.34
CA ALA A 327 -19.93 48.27 -8.16
C ALA A 327 -18.62 48.20 -8.99
N THR A 328 -17.94 47.07 -9.02
CA THR A 328 -16.73 46.87 -9.81
C THR A 328 -17.00 47.01 -11.30
N THR A 329 -18.09 46.43 -11.81
CA THR A 329 -18.51 46.57 -13.22
C THR A 329 -18.71 48.03 -13.57
N ALA A 330 -19.42 48.80 -12.75
CA ALA A 330 -19.67 50.23 -12.99
C ALA A 330 -18.35 51.03 -12.96
N LEU A 331 -17.44 50.72 -12.04
CA LEU A 331 -16.14 51.35 -11.95
C LEU A 331 -15.27 51.06 -13.21
N VAL A 332 -15.16 49.78 -13.62
CA VAL A 332 -14.39 49.41 -14.81
C VAL A 332 -14.95 50.09 -16.07
N PHE A 333 -16.26 50.15 -16.23
CA PHE A 333 -16.92 50.81 -17.33
C PHE A 333 -16.62 52.33 -17.33
N ALA A 334 -16.78 53.02 -16.19
CA ALA A 334 -16.52 54.44 -16.06
C ALA A 334 -15.03 54.78 -16.31
N PHE A 335 -14.08 54.03 -15.74
CA PHE A 335 -12.66 54.28 -15.90
C PHE A 335 -12.11 53.88 -17.27
N SER A 336 -12.78 53.01 -18.03
CA SER A 336 -12.46 52.70 -19.42
C SER A 336 -12.99 53.73 -20.40
N GLY A 337 -13.66 54.77 -19.93
CA GLY A 337 -14.36 55.69 -20.81
C GLY A 337 -15.52 55.09 -21.59
N GLY A 338 -16.17 54.05 -20.98
CA GLY A 338 -17.28 53.37 -21.61
C GLY A 338 -16.90 52.26 -22.61
N THR A 339 -15.59 52.01 -22.82
CA THR A 339 -15.11 51.07 -23.83
C THR A 339 -15.07 49.62 -23.40
N VAL A 340 -14.93 49.36 -22.08
CA VAL A 340 -14.81 48.00 -21.53
C VAL A 340 -16.02 47.69 -20.62
N TYR A 341 -16.87 46.81 -21.10
CA TYR A 341 -17.98 46.27 -20.28
C TYR A 341 -17.72 44.81 -19.90
N ILE A 342 -17.57 44.52 -18.63
CA ILE A 342 -17.48 43.18 -18.07
C ILE A 342 -18.71 42.93 -17.20
N PRO A 343 -19.52 41.89 -17.50
CA PRO A 343 -20.73 41.58 -16.73
C PRO A 343 -20.42 41.37 -15.24
N SER A 344 -21.24 41.88 -14.35
CA SER A 344 -21.08 41.73 -12.90
C SER A 344 -21.02 40.27 -12.43
N ALA A 345 -21.69 39.36 -13.15
CA ALA A 345 -21.62 37.92 -12.90
C ALA A 345 -20.19 37.36 -12.97
N VAL A 346 -19.33 37.92 -13.84
CA VAL A 346 -17.91 37.53 -13.96
C VAL A 346 -17.13 37.94 -12.71
N PHE A 347 -17.28 39.19 -12.29
CA PHE A 347 -16.64 39.68 -11.04
C PHE A 347 -17.16 38.94 -9.81
N GLU A 348 -18.47 38.66 -9.71
CA GLU A 348 -19.05 37.84 -8.63
C GLU A 348 -18.36 36.50 -8.55
N ALA A 349 -18.21 35.78 -9.68
CA ALA A 349 -17.57 34.47 -9.72
C ALA A 349 -16.08 34.55 -9.32
N ILE A 350 -15.34 35.57 -9.78
CA ILE A 350 -13.96 35.81 -9.43
C ILE A 350 -13.80 36.06 -7.93
N PHE A 351 -14.61 36.96 -7.36
CA PHE A 351 -14.56 37.31 -5.94
C PHE A 351 -14.83 36.11 -5.04
N ILE A 352 -15.83 35.30 -5.40
CA ILE A 352 -16.17 34.07 -4.71
C ILE A 352 -14.99 33.07 -4.83
N ALA A 353 -14.43 32.87 -6.00
CA ALA A 353 -13.32 31.96 -6.25
C ALA A 353 -12.08 32.33 -5.40
N VAL A 354 -11.67 33.60 -5.42
CA VAL A 354 -10.54 34.10 -4.65
C VAL A 354 -10.75 33.94 -3.13
N ARG A 355 -11.95 34.29 -2.67
CA ARG A 355 -12.27 34.13 -1.24
C ARG A 355 -12.24 32.69 -0.79
N ALA A 356 -12.85 31.81 -1.59
CA ALA A 356 -12.86 30.38 -1.35
C ALA A 356 -11.46 29.80 -1.35
N PHE A 357 -10.60 30.20 -2.30
CA PHE A 357 -9.20 29.74 -2.38
C PHE A 357 -8.38 30.17 -1.15
N THR A 358 -8.52 31.42 -0.71
CA THR A 358 -7.86 31.90 0.51
C THR A 358 -8.29 31.08 1.73
N LYS A 359 -9.60 30.74 1.83
CA LYS A 359 -10.12 29.93 2.92
C LYS A 359 -9.62 28.48 2.83
N SER A 360 -9.60 27.89 1.64
CA SER A 360 -9.08 26.53 1.45
C SER A 360 -7.63 26.40 1.89
N GLY A 361 -6.80 27.41 1.58
CA GLY A 361 -5.41 27.44 2.05
C GLY A 361 -5.28 27.51 3.58
N LYS A 362 -6.19 28.25 4.27
CA LYS A 362 -6.23 28.26 5.74
C LYS A 362 -6.64 26.91 6.30
N ASP A 363 -7.67 26.26 5.71
CA ASP A 363 -8.11 24.93 6.14
C ASP A 363 -6.99 23.90 6.00
N VAL A 364 -6.27 23.89 4.87
CA VAL A 364 -5.12 22.98 4.68
C VAL A 364 -4.05 23.21 5.73
N LYS A 365 -3.70 24.47 6.04
CA LYS A 365 -2.74 24.79 7.11
C LYS A 365 -3.24 24.31 8.49
N THR A 366 -4.53 24.46 8.77
CA THR A 366 -5.16 24.02 10.02
C THR A 366 -5.11 22.48 10.14
N LEU A 367 -5.45 21.75 9.07
CA LEU A 367 -5.40 20.30 9.02
C LEU A 367 -3.97 19.75 9.17
N LEU A 368 -3.00 20.38 8.51
CA LEU A 368 -1.58 19.99 8.63
C LEU A 368 -0.99 20.30 10.01
N ALA A 369 -1.59 21.24 10.74
CA ALA A 369 -1.26 21.50 12.16
C ALA A 369 -1.94 20.51 13.13
N GLY A 370 -2.57 19.44 12.62
CA GLY A 370 -3.25 18.41 13.43
C GLY A 370 -4.61 18.84 13.98
N LYS A 371 -5.13 20.01 13.57
CA LYS A 371 -6.43 20.54 14.02
C LYS A 371 -7.55 20.09 13.07
N THR A 372 -8.79 20.21 13.55
CA THR A 372 -9.99 19.90 12.77
C THR A 372 -10.50 21.08 11.96
N VAL A 373 -11.23 20.75 10.91
CA VAL A 373 -12.05 21.71 10.15
C VAL A 373 -13.46 21.13 9.95
N PRO A 374 -14.50 21.96 9.77
CA PRO A 374 -15.84 21.46 9.48
C PRO A 374 -15.88 20.72 8.14
N LEU A 375 -16.58 19.60 8.08
CA LEU A 375 -16.71 18.78 6.86
C LEU A 375 -17.26 19.61 5.69
N GLN A 376 -18.32 20.39 5.92
CA GLN A 376 -18.90 21.28 4.92
C GLN A 376 -18.75 22.75 5.37
N PRO A 377 -17.91 23.53 4.70
CA PRO A 377 -17.74 24.94 5.05
C PRO A 377 -19.04 25.74 4.88
N GLY A 378 -19.42 26.42 5.91
CA GLY A 378 -20.54 27.36 5.84
C GLY A 378 -21.89 26.81 6.33
N TYR A 379 -22.00 25.54 6.63
CA TYR A 379 -23.13 24.98 7.35
C TYR A 379 -22.89 25.07 8.87
N ASN A 380 -23.96 25.10 9.70
CA ASN A 380 -23.82 25.10 11.17
C ASN A 380 -23.50 23.65 11.62
N GLU A 381 -22.25 23.26 11.50
CA GLU A 381 -21.97 21.87 11.48
C GLU A 381 -21.27 21.30 12.67
N VAL A 382 -21.82 20.16 13.01
CA VAL A 382 -21.40 19.29 14.09
C VAL A 382 -20.20 18.44 13.69
N ILE A 383 -20.06 18.06 12.38
CA ILE A 383 -19.04 17.08 11.95
C ILE A 383 -17.71 17.79 11.68
N GLN A 384 -16.75 17.51 12.54
CA GLN A 384 -15.37 17.94 12.39
C GLN A 384 -14.54 16.81 11.78
N VAL A 385 -13.65 17.15 10.84
CA VAL A 385 -12.76 16.19 10.15
C VAL A 385 -11.30 16.57 10.32
N TYR A 386 -10.47 15.55 10.44
CA TYR A 386 -9.02 15.65 10.51
C TYR A 386 -8.38 15.43 9.13
N TYR A 387 -7.08 15.71 9.03
CA TYR A 387 -6.31 15.41 7.81
C TYR A 387 -6.40 13.95 7.40
N LYS A 388 -6.31 13.02 8.36
CA LYS A 388 -6.40 11.57 8.13
C LYS A 388 -7.73 11.14 7.49
N ASP A 389 -8.82 11.85 7.73
CA ASP A 389 -10.12 11.52 7.13
C ASP A 389 -10.12 11.82 5.62
N PHE A 390 -9.41 12.86 5.21
CA PHE A 390 -9.17 13.13 3.78
C PHE A 390 -8.20 12.12 3.16
N LEU A 391 -7.18 11.66 3.88
CA LEU A 391 -6.29 10.61 3.39
C LEU A 391 -7.05 9.30 3.15
N ARG A 392 -7.96 8.90 4.07
CA ARG A 392 -8.87 7.76 3.86
C ARG A 392 -9.66 7.89 2.57
N LEU A 393 -10.18 9.10 2.31
CA LEU A 393 -10.93 9.38 1.09
C LEU A 393 -10.05 9.25 -0.17
N PHE A 394 -8.81 9.73 -0.11
CA PHE A 394 -7.86 9.65 -1.23
C PHE A 394 -7.27 8.25 -1.42
N LEU A 395 -7.30 7.38 -0.43
CA LEU A 395 -6.94 5.97 -0.55
C LEU A 395 -8.01 5.13 -1.25
N LEU A 396 -9.29 5.52 -1.22
CA LEU A 396 -10.38 4.74 -1.83
C LEU A 396 -10.14 4.37 -3.30
N PRO A 397 -9.70 5.29 -4.17
CA PRO A 397 -9.51 5.01 -5.60
C PRO A 397 -8.24 4.21 -5.91
N VAL A 398 -7.33 4.07 -4.97
CA VAL A 398 -6.09 3.30 -5.17
C VAL A 398 -6.42 1.82 -5.03
N SER A 399 -5.99 0.99 -6.00
CA SER A 399 -6.20 -0.45 -5.92
C SER A 399 -5.51 -1.04 -4.68
N GLU A 400 -6.10 -2.08 -4.12
CA GLU A 400 -5.59 -2.71 -2.91
C GLU A 400 -4.16 -3.22 -3.10
N ASP A 401 -3.88 -3.88 -4.22
CA ASP A 401 -2.55 -4.41 -4.54
C ASP A 401 -1.49 -3.32 -4.62
N ASN A 402 -1.82 -2.17 -5.22
CA ASN A 402 -0.90 -1.03 -5.27
C ASN A 402 -0.63 -0.43 -3.89
N LYS A 403 -1.64 -0.39 -3.00
CA LYS A 403 -1.44 0.05 -1.61
C LYS A 403 -0.49 -0.88 -0.87
N VAL A 404 -0.76 -2.19 -0.96
CA VAL A 404 0.06 -3.22 -0.31
C VAL A 404 1.49 -3.19 -0.84
N LYS A 405 1.67 -3.18 -2.15
CA LYS A 405 3.00 -3.10 -2.78
C LYS A 405 3.78 -1.90 -2.28
N ARG A 406 3.21 -0.68 -2.36
CA ARG A 406 3.86 0.55 -1.89
C ARG A 406 4.12 0.55 -0.38
N ALA A 407 3.22 -0.05 0.40
CA ALA A 407 3.42 -0.21 1.84
C ALA A 407 4.63 -1.12 2.14
N VAL A 408 4.78 -2.23 1.44
CA VAL A 408 5.93 -3.12 1.61
C VAL A 408 7.23 -2.47 1.13
N GLU A 409 7.21 -1.74 0.01
CA GLU A 409 8.37 -0.95 -0.46
C GLU A 409 8.86 0.03 0.62
N LEU A 410 7.93 0.69 1.33
CA LEU A 410 8.27 1.55 2.47
C LEU A 410 8.83 0.77 3.67
N ILE A 411 8.27 -0.41 3.96
CA ILE A 411 8.75 -1.27 5.04
C ILE A 411 10.19 -1.72 4.75
N GLU A 412 10.44 -2.21 3.55
CA GLU A 412 11.77 -2.64 3.10
C GLU A 412 12.79 -1.49 3.14
N ALA A 413 12.38 -0.29 2.71
CA ALA A 413 13.22 0.90 2.81
C ALA A 413 13.49 1.32 4.26
N ASN A 414 12.46 1.29 5.13
CA ASN A 414 12.59 1.69 6.53
C ASN A 414 13.41 0.69 7.38
N LEU A 415 13.37 -0.59 7.02
CA LEU A 415 14.11 -1.67 7.71
C LEU A 415 15.40 -2.07 6.98
N SER A 416 15.70 -1.45 5.85
CA SER A 416 16.90 -1.68 5.03
C SER A 416 17.10 -3.17 4.69
N GLY A 417 16.04 -3.84 4.18
CA GLY A 417 16.12 -5.25 3.83
C GLY A 417 14.89 -5.78 3.12
N HIS A 418 15.09 -6.88 2.36
CA HIS A 418 14.00 -7.62 1.72
C HIS A 418 13.56 -8.76 2.62
N PHE A 419 12.25 -9.01 2.62
CA PHE A 419 11.63 -10.01 3.47
C PHE A 419 10.92 -11.08 2.65
N PHE A 420 10.98 -12.32 3.14
CA PHE A 420 10.36 -13.48 2.53
C PHE A 420 9.41 -14.14 3.52
N THR A 421 8.28 -14.63 3.03
CA THR A 421 7.25 -15.25 3.87
C THR A 421 7.34 -16.77 3.87
N GLY A 422 8.16 -17.34 3.00
CA GLY A 422 8.34 -18.78 2.86
C GLY A 422 9.79 -19.20 2.73
N VAL A 423 10.02 -20.48 2.97
CA VAL A 423 11.29 -21.17 2.86
C VAL A 423 11.11 -22.46 2.08
N VAL A 424 12.03 -22.72 1.17
CA VAL A 424 12.14 -23.98 0.44
C VAL A 424 13.49 -24.60 0.77
N VAL A 425 13.48 -25.79 1.32
CA VAL A 425 14.70 -26.57 1.55
C VAL A 425 14.66 -27.81 0.66
N ASN A 426 15.66 -27.96 -0.18
CA ASN A 426 15.82 -29.12 -1.07
C ASN A 426 17.08 -29.88 -0.65
N ALA A 427 16.96 -31.21 -0.59
CA ALA A 427 18.09 -32.11 -0.35
C ALA A 427 18.26 -33.08 -1.50
N ASP A 428 19.47 -33.14 -2.03
CA ASP A 428 19.88 -34.15 -3.03
C ASP A 428 20.62 -35.29 -2.32
N ILE A 429 20.09 -36.51 -2.48
CA ILE A 429 20.63 -37.72 -1.85
C ILE A 429 21.39 -38.50 -2.91
N THR A 430 22.65 -38.83 -2.65
CA THR A 430 23.47 -39.69 -3.47
C THR A 430 23.97 -40.87 -2.66
N CYS A 431 23.71 -42.08 -3.12
CA CYS A 431 24.10 -43.32 -2.44
C CYS A 431 25.02 -44.15 -3.35
N GLY A 432 26.33 -44.11 -3.11
CA GLY A 432 27.32 -44.76 -3.96
C GLY A 432 27.24 -44.26 -5.41
N ARG A 433 26.97 -45.17 -6.36
CA ARG A 433 26.78 -44.85 -7.78
C ARG A 433 25.35 -44.49 -8.15
N TRP A 434 24.40 -44.60 -7.21
CA TRP A 434 22.97 -44.35 -7.42
C TRP A 434 22.62 -42.92 -6.96
N GLN A 435 21.92 -42.20 -7.81
CA GLN A 435 21.24 -40.96 -7.40
C GLN A 435 20.00 -41.33 -6.62
N GLY A 436 19.99 -41.10 -5.30
CA GLY A 436 18.91 -41.48 -4.40
C GLY A 436 17.64 -40.63 -4.52
N GLY A 437 17.64 -39.62 -5.39
CA GLY A 437 16.52 -38.72 -5.61
C GLY A 437 16.64 -37.39 -4.87
N ARG A 438 15.72 -36.50 -5.18
CA ARG A 438 15.57 -35.18 -4.55
C ARG A 438 14.39 -35.20 -3.60
N VAL A 439 14.57 -34.72 -2.38
CA VAL A 439 13.50 -34.48 -1.41
C VAL A 439 13.47 -33.01 -1.11
N GLY A 440 12.30 -32.40 -1.23
CA GLY A 440 12.11 -30.97 -0.96
C GLY A 440 10.97 -30.71 -0.01
N ARG A 441 11.07 -29.65 0.76
CA ARG A 441 10.00 -29.15 1.64
C ARG A 441 9.85 -27.65 1.50
N LYS A 442 8.62 -27.19 1.31
CA LYS A 442 8.24 -25.78 1.33
C LYS A 442 7.34 -25.52 2.52
N GLU A 443 7.63 -24.50 3.27
CA GLU A 443 6.73 -23.95 4.31
C GLU A 443 6.65 -22.44 4.21
N ASN A 444 5.49 -21.88 4.53
CA ASN A 444 5.28 -20.45 4.64
C ASN A 444 4.42 -20.13 5.87
N TYR A 445 4.38 -18.85 6.28
CA TYR A 445 3.65 -18.42 7.47
C TYR A 445 2.13 -18.62 7.36
N GLU A 446 1.56 -18.67 6.18
CA GLU A 446 0.14 -18.96 5.98
C GLU A 446 -0.19 -20.44 6.28
N LEU A 447 0.65 -21.36 5.80
CA LEU A 447 0.49 -22.79 6.09
C LEU A 447 0.64 -23.09 7.58
N LEU A 448 1.51 -22.37 8.30
CA LEU A 448 1.67 -22.52 9.74
C LEU A 448 0.44 -22.00 10.52
N ARG A 449 -0.24 -20.95 10.03
CA ARG A 449 -1.50 -20.47 10.63
C ARG A 449 -2.67 -21.42 10.41
N ALA A 450 -2.75 -22.06 9.24
CA ALA A 450 -3.84 -23.00 8.93
C ALA A 450 -3.76 -24.32 9.74
N LYS A 451 -2.58 -24.61 10.33
CA LYS A 451 -2.36 -25.81 11.16
C LYS A 451 -2.66 -25.61 12.66
N LYS A 452 -2.94 -24.38 13.10
CA LYS A 452 -3.39 -24.03 14.46
C LYS A 452 -4.89 -23.78 14.49
#